data_56b00b2c37706443186d08ac4747c372
#
_entry.id   56b00b2c37706443186d08ac4747c372
#
_cell.length_a   1.000
_cell.length_b   1.000
_cell.length_c   1.000
_cell.angle_alpha   90.00
_cell.angle_beta   90.00
_cell.angle_gamma   90.00
#
_symmetry.space_group_name_H-M   'P 1'
#
loop_
_entity.id
_entity.type
_entity.pdbx_description
1 polymer ?
#
loop_
_entity_poly.entity_id
_entity_poly.type
_entity_poly.pdbx_seq_one_letter_code
_entity_poly.pdbx_strand_id
1 'polypeptide(L)'
;RMGALAGQTQRNEVREQVQKLLQESELIYGSLDSASLVDADYSQGAFLSPLLIRNNTPMTSEAVHSVEAFGPVSTIMPYKGLDEAIVLSKKGSGSLCSTIVSSNKAIFRQYVLGAATHHGRILVLNEACAKESTGHGSPLPLLVHGGPGRAGGGEEMGGVRGVKHYMQRVAVQGSPSTITAITNIYQPNAATQEDSKHPFRKYFEELAIGDTLHTH
;
A
#
# COMPACT_ATOMS: atom_id res chain seq x y z
N ARG A 1 16.53 -0.23 -15.05
CA ARG A 1 16.88 -1.59 -15.50
C ARG A 1 16.43 -2.59 -14.44
N MET A 2 16.01 -3.77 -14.86
CA MET A 2 15.54 -4.85 -14.00
C MET A 2 16.41 -6.09 -14.28
N GLY A 3 16.73 -6.87 -13.24
CA GLY A 3 17.46 -8.11 -13.37
C GLY A 3 16.59 -9.31 -13.75
N ALA A 4 17.21 -10.49 -13.83
CA ALA A 4 16.50 -11.75 -13.99
C ALA A 4 15.75 -12.14 -12.70
N LEU A 5 14.79 -13.04 -12.84
CA LEU A 5 14.18 -13.75 -11.71
C LEU A 5 15.23 -14.70 -11.06
N ALA A 6 14.91 -15.20 -9.87
CA ALA A 6 15.84 -16.06 -9.11
C ALA A 6 16.18 -17.36 -9.83
N GLY A 7 15.30 -17.90 -10.67
CA GLY A 7 15.55 -19.11 -11.44
C GLY A 7 14.48 -19.44 -12.47
N GLN A 8 14.76 -20.43 -13.30
CA GLN A 8 13.87 -20.89 -14.37
C GLN A 8 12.53 -21.42 -13.83
N THR A 9 12.55 -22.09 -12.68
CA THR A 9 11.33 -22.58 -12.02
C THR A 9 10.39 -21.42 -11.72
N GLN A 10 10.90 -20.37 -11.07
CA GLN A 10 10.11 -19.17 -10.77
C GLN A 10 9.58 -18.51 -12.05
N ARG A 11 10.40 -18.40 -13.10
CA ARG A 11 9.94 -17.84 -14.38
C ARG A 11 8.78 -18.62 -14.95
N ASN A 12 8.83 -19.95 -14.92
CA ASN A 12 7.77 -20.81 -15.43
C ASN A 12 6.50 -20.68 -14.59
N GLU A 13 6.62 -20.68 -13.25
CA GLU A 13 5.50 -20.44 -12.34
C GLU A 13 4.81 -19.10 -12.61
N VAL A 14 5.59 -18.01 -12.77
CA VAL A 14 5.03 -16.69 -13.10
C VAL A 14 4.25 -16.74 -14.40
N ARG A 15 4.78 -17.40 -15.43
CA ARG A 15 4.09 -17.58 -16.73
C ARG A 15 2.76 -18.31 -16.57
N GLU A 16 2.73 -19.39 -15.81
CA GLU A 16 1.52 -20.15 -15.52
C GLU A 16 0.47 -19.30 -14.80
N GLN A 17 0.89 -18.52 -13.79
CA GLN A 17 -0.03 -17.64 -13.09
C GLN A 17 -0.56 -16.53 -14.01
N VAL A 18 0.30 -15.95 -14.84
CA VAL A 18 -0.14 -14.95 -15.83
C VAL A 18 -1.15 -15.53 -16.81
N GLN A 19 -0.98 -16.77 -17.27
CA GLN A 19 -1.98 -17.43 -18.13
C GLN A 19 -3.36 -17.53 -17.46
N LYS A 20 -3.41 -17.77 -16.14
CA LYS A 20 -4.67 -17.75 -15.38
C LYS A 20 -5.28 -16.36 -15.32
N LEU A 21 -4.46 -15.32 -15.08
CA LEU A 21 -4.92 -13.94 -15.10
C LEU A 21 -5.49 -13.51 -16.45
N LEU A 22 -4.88 -13.97 -17.54
CA LEU A 22 -5.31 -13.65 -18.91
C LEU A 22 -6.62 -14.33 -19.34
N GLN A 23 -7.17 -15.24 -18.56
CA GLN A 23 -8.52 -15.78 -18.82
C GLN A 23 -9.62 -14.74 -18.61
N GLU A 24 -9.38 -13.76 -17.74
CA GLU A 24 -10.34 -12.70 -17.39
C GLU A 24 -9.80 -11.29 -17.70
N SER A 25 -8.62 -11.18 -18.31
CA SER A 25 -7.88 -9.94 -18.47
C SER A 25 -7.10 -9.91 -19.77
N GLU A 26 -6.61 -8.75 -20.17
CA GLU A 26 -5.81 -8.55 -21.38
C GLU A 26 -4.37 -8.12 -21.03
N LEU A 27 -3.39 -8.66 -21.76
CA LEU A 27 -2.00 -8.19 -21.69
C LEU A 27 -1.86 -6.93 -22.55
N ILE A 28 -1.60 -5.79 -21.91
CA ILE A 28 -1.48 -4.50 -22.62
C ILE A 28 -0.04 -4.05 -22.84
N TYR A 29 0.92 -4.64 -22.13
CA TYR A 29 2.33 -4.36 -22.29
C TYR A 29 3.20 -5.57 -21.88
N GLY A 30 4.33 -5.72 -22.59
CA GLY A 30 5.30 -6.77 -22.35
C GLY A 30 5.05 -8.04 -23.17
N SER A 31 5.87 -9.05 -22.93
CA SER A 31 5.79 -10.36 -23.60
C SER A 31 6.15 -11.47 -22.61
N LEU A 32 5.42 -12.58 -22.68
CA LEU A 32 5.74 -13.77 -21.89
C LEU A 32 6.92 -14.55 -22.48
N ASP A 33 7.18 -14.40 -23.78
CA ASP A 33 8.11 -15.25 -24.52
C ASP A 33 9.42 -14.57 -24.88
N SER A 34 9.49 -13.25 -24.71
CA SER A 34 10.67 -12.47 -25.06
C SER A 34 10.91 -11.31 -24.10
N ALA A 35 12.17 -10.90 -23.97
CA ALA A 35 12.57 -9.69 -23.28
C ALA A 35 13.70 -9.02 -24.04
N SER A 36 13.68 -7.68 -24.11
CA SER A 36 14.82 -6.92 -24.62
C SER A 36 15.92 -6.86 -23.56
N LEU A 37 17.04 -7.45 -23.83
CA LEU A 37 18.15 -7.56 -22.90
C LEU A 37 19.32 -6.66 -23.33
N VAL A 38 20.13 -6.28 -22.35
CA VAL A 38 21.40 -5.58 -22.54
C VAL A 38 22.52 -6.49 -22.04
N ASP A 39 23.45 -6.83 -22.93
CA ASP A 39 24.62 -7.65 -22.64
C ASP A 39 24.31 -9.01 -21.97
N ALA A 40 23.18 -9.63 -22.36
CA ALA A 40 22.76 -10.90 -21.80
C ALA A 40 22.02 -11.76 -22.84
N ASP A 41 22.08 -13.08 -22.65
CA ASP A 41 21.38 -14.07 -23.49
C ASP A 41 20.11 -14.56 -22.78
N TYR A 42 18.98 -14.41 -23.45
CA TYR A 42 17.68 -14.82 -22.94
C TYR A 42 17.58 -16.34 -22.62
N SER A 43 18.33 -17.16 -23.36
CA SER A 43 18.36 -18.61 -23.17
C SER A 43 19.12 -19.03 -21.92
N GLN A 44 20.04 -18.22 -21.44
CA GLN A 44 20.94 -18.53 -20.33
C GLN A 44 20.42 -18.06 -18.96
N GLY A 45 19.36 -17.28 -18.92
CA GLY A 45 18.86 -16.68 -17.68
C GLY A 45 17.33 -16.75 -17.53
N ALA A 46 16.89 -16.55 -16.30
CA ALA A 46 15.45 -16.50 -15.97
C ALA A 46 14.87 -15.10 -16.25
N PHE A 47 15.07 -14.59 -17.44
CA PHE A 47 14.59 -13.28 -17.84
C PHE A 47 13.08 -13.33 -18.15
N LEU A 48 12.38 -12.31 -17.70
CA LEU A 48 10.98 -12.06 -18.02
C LEU A 48 10.77 -10.57 -18.25
N SER A 49 10.08 -10.21 -19.30
CA SER A 49 9.68 -8.82 -19.56
C SER A 49 8.77 -8.33 -18.45
N PRO A 50 8.81 -7.05 -18.04
CA PRO A 50 7.73 -6.47 -17.26
C PRO A 50 6.41 -6.62 -18.01
N LEU A 51 5.38 -7.08 -17.30
CA LEU A 51 4.05 -7.33 -17.85
C LEU A 51 3.03 -6.39 -17.22
N LEU A 52 2.22 -5.76 -18.05
CA LEU A 52 1.09 -4.97 -17.60
C LEU A 52 -0.20 -5.59 -18.14
N ILE A 53 -1.06 -5.98 -17.24
CA ILE A 53 -2.35 -6.59 -17.49
C ILE A 53 -3.45 -5.57 -17.19
N ARG A 54 -4.55 -5.64 -17.91
CA ARG A 54 -5.74 -4.84 -17.63
C ARG A 54 -6.95 -5.75 -17.44
N ASN A 55 -7.65 -5.57 -16.33
CA ASN A 55 -8.94 -6.18 -16.08
C ASN A 55 -10.04 -5.11 -16.08
N ASN A 56 -10.99 -5.22 -16.99
CA ASN A 56 -12.06 -4.23 -17.17
C ASN A 56 -13.29 -4.49 -16.27
N THR A 57 -13.35 -5.63 -15.61
CA THR A 57 -14.45 -6.06 -14.74
C THR A 57 -13.98 -6.50 -13.35
N PRO A 58 -13.14 -5.69 -12.65
CA PRO A 58 -12.45 -6.14 -11.45
C PRO A 58 -13.40 -6.45 -10.28
N MET A 59 -14.60 -5.92 -10.28
CA MET A 59 -15.58 -6.20 -9.23
C MET A 59 -16.14 -7.62 -9.29
N THR A 60 -16.20 -8.22 -10.47
CA THR A 60 -16.78 -9.55 -10.72
C THR A 60 -15.74 -10.61 -11.05
N SER A 61 -14.54 -10.22 -11.46
CA SER A 61 -13.42 -11.14 -11.72
C SER A 61 -12.89 -11.75 -10.43
N GLU A 62 -12.38 -12.97 -10.49
CA GLU A 62 -11.80 -13.69 -9.36
C GLU A 62 -10.28 -13.80 -9.47
N ALA A 63 -9.76 -14.10 -10.65
CA ALA A 63 -8.33 -14.38 -10.84
C ALA A 63 -7.45 -13.20 -10.40
N VAL A 64 -7.83 -11.96 -10.72
CA VAL A 64 -7.05 -10.77 -10.35
C VAL A 64 -6.92 -10.53 -8.84
N HIS A 65 -7.75 -11.19 -8.04
CA HIS A 65 -7.73 -11.07 -6.57
C HIS A 65 -7.17 -12.32 -5.88
N SER A 66 -7.19 -13.47 -6.53
CA SER A 66 -6.80 -14.76 -5.95
C SER A 66 -5.46 -15.28 -6.46
N VAL A 67 -5.08 -14.92 -7.68
CA VAL A 67 -3.83 -15.38 -8.31
C VAL A 67 -2.71 -14.38 -8.04
N GLU A 68 -1.61 -14.86 -7.49
CA GLU A 68 -0.37 -14.09 -7.30
C GLU A 68 0.70 -14.57 -8.29
N ALA A 69 1.03 -13.72 -9.25
CA ALA A 69 2.17 -13.93 -10.13
C ALA A 69 3.42 -13.31 -9.49
N PHE A 70 4.23 -14.13 -8.81
CA PHE A 70 5.37 -13.66 -8.02
C PHE A 70 6.56 -13.23 -8.89
N GLY A 71 6.35 -12.16 -9.66
CA GLY A 71 7.28 -11.64 -10.66
C GLY A 71 6.94 -10.21 -11.10
N PRO A 72 7.53 -9.71 -12.19
CA PRO A 72 7.35 -8.34 -12.67
C PRO A 72 6.01 -8.17 -13.40
N VAL A 73 4.92 -8.42 -12.70
CA VAL A 73 3.56 -8.39 -13.22
C VAL A 73 2.73 -7.37 -12.44
N SER A 74 2.02 -6.52 -13.15
CA SER A 74 1.09 -5.54 -12.56
C SER A 74 -0.25 -5.60 -13.30
N THR A 75 -1.35 -5.39 -12.57
CA THR A 75 -2.69 -5.37 -13.13
C THR A 75 -3.35 -4.02 -12.89
N ILE A 76 -3.84 -3.40 -13.96
CA ILE A 76 -4.69 -2.21 -13.89
C ILE A 76 -6.14 -2.66 -13.72
N MET A 77 -6.77 -2.13 -12.71
CA MET A 77 -8.19 -2.34 -12.38
C MET A 77 -8.89 -0.98 -12.31
N PRO A 78 -9.60 -0.54 -13.36
CA PRO A 78 -10.38 0.70 -13.32
C PRO A 78 -11.49 0.62 -12.27
N TYR A 79 -11.78 1.75 -11.63
CA TYR A 79 -12.86 1.87 -10.65
C TYR A 79 -13.61 3.20 -10.82
N LYS A 80 -14.86 3.27 -10.37
CA LYS A 80 -15.74 4.43 -10.57
C LYS A 80 -15.68 5.46 -9.45
N GLY A 81 -15.16 5.10 -8.31
CA GLY A 81 -15.10 6.01 -7.16
C GLY A 81 -14.35 5.40 -5.98
N LEU A 82 -14.14 6.19 -4.94
CA LEU A 82 -13.32 5.79 -3.81
C LEU A 82 -13.87 4.56 -3.06
N ASP A 83 -15.17 4.45 -2.94
CA ASP A 83 -15.80 3.30 -2.26
C ASP A 83 -15.53 1.99 -3.01
N GLU A 84 -15.62 2.02 -4.34
CA GLU A 84 -15.27 0.86 -5.18
C GLU A 84 -13.77 0.54 -5.08
N ALA A 85 -12.88 1.55 -5.08
CA ALA A 85 -11.46 1.35 -4.87
C ALA A 85 -11.15 0.70 -3.52
N ILE A 86 -11.84 1.11 -2.46
CA ILE A 86 -11.71 0.50 -1.13
C ILE A 86 -12.15 -0.97 -1.15
N VAL A 87 -13.27 -1.27 -1.80
CA VAL A 87 -13.75 -2.66 -1.94
C VAL A 87 -12.73 -3.50 -2.71
N LEU A 88 -12.24 -3.00 -3.86
CA LEU A 88 -11.24 -3.70 -4.68
C LEU A 88 -9.95 -3.97 -3.90
N SER A 89 -9.46 -2.99 -3.15
CA SER A 89 -8.22 -3.12 -2.38
C SER A 89 -8.30 -4.20 -1.29
N LYS A 90 -9.51 -4.59 -0.87
CA LYS A 90 -9.76 -5.63 0.15
C LYS A 90 -9.99 -7.02 -0.41
N LYS A 91 -10.33 -7.15 -1.70
CA LYS A 91 -10.70 -8.43 -2.31
C LYS A 91 -9.57 -9.47 -2.29
N GLY A 92 -8.32 -9.05 -2.23
CA GLY A 92 -7.16 -9.94 -2.13
C GLY A 92 -7.00 -10.67 -0.78
N SER A 93 -7.93 -10.51 0.17
CA SER A 93 -7.93 -11.19 1.48
C SER A 93 -6.72 -10.91 2.35
N GLY A 94 -6.13 -9.76 2.19
CA GLY A 94 -4.98 -9.27 2.94
C GLY A 94 -3.74 -9.03 2.08
N SER A 95 -3.04 -7.94 2.35
CA SER A 95 -1.79 -7.60 1.68
C SER A 95 -0.77 -7.02 2.64
N LEU A 96 0.51 -7.09 2.25
CA LEU A 96 1.62 -6.48 3.01
C LEU A 96 1.53 -4.96 2.96
N CYS A 97 1.29 -4.40 1.78
CA CYS A 97 1.36 -2.97 1.54
C CYS A 97 0.23 -2.49 0.62
N SER A 98 -0.21 -1.28 0.86
CA SER A 98 -1.04 -0.51 -0.06
C SER A 98 -0.47 0.90 -0.19
N THR A 99 -0.65 1.52 -1.35
CA THR A 99 -0.28 2.93 -1.56
C THR A 99 -1.46 3.70 -2.10
N ILE A 100 -1.73 4.86 -1.51
CA ILE A 100 -2.69 5.81 -2.05
C ILE A 100 -1.99 7.11 -2.43
N VAL A 101 -2.26 7.59 -3.64
CA VAL A 101 -1.73 8.85 -4.15
C VAL A 101 -2.89 9.81 -4.39
N SER A 102 -2.87 10.96 -3.74
CA SER A 102 -3.90 12.01 -3.89
C SER A 102 -3.36 13.35 -3.40
N SER A 103 -4.04 14.44 -3.73
CA SER A 103 -3.86 15.75 -3.11
C SER A 103 -4.94 16.06 -2.06
N ASN A 104 -5.95 15.21 -1.92
CA ASN A 104 -7.13 15.46 -1.08
C ASN A 104 -7.06 14.67 0.23
N LYS A 105 -6.97 15.40 1.35
CA LYS A 105 -6.88 14.81 2.70
C LYS A 105 -8.11 13.99 3.11
N ALA A 106 -9.31 14.36 2.64
CA ALA A 106 -10.53 13.63 2.94
C ALA A 106 -10.53 12.24 2.26
N ILE A 107 -10.01 12.16 1.02
CA ILE A 107 -9.81 10.90 0.30
C ILE A 107 -8.83 10.01 1.06
N PHE A 108 -7.73 10.55 1.56
CA PHE A 108 -6.79 9.78 2.37
C PHE A 108 -7.45 9.18 3.61
N ARG A 109 -8.17 10.02 4.37
CA ARG A 109 -8.85 9.55 5.57
C ARG A 109 -9.87 8.46 5.26
N GLN A 110 -10.71 8.65 4.25
CA GLN A 110 -11.73 7.67 3.87
C GLN A 110 -11.09 6.35 3.45
N TYR A 111 -10.05 6.39 2.60
CA TYR A 111 -9.35 5.19 2.16
C TYR A 111 -8.69 4.44 3.32
N VAL A 112 -7.91 5.15 4.15
CA VAL A 112 -7.20 4.53 5.27
C VAL A 112 -8.19 3.87 6.23
N LEU A 113 -9.24 4.57 6.65
CA LEU A 113 -10.23 4.00 7.56
C LEU A 113 -11.02 2.83 6.93
N GLY A 114 -11.28 2.89 5.63
CA GLY A 114 -12.03 1.86 4.91
C GLY A 114 -11.21 0.61 4.58
N ALA A 115 -9.88 0.74 4.42
CA ALA A 115 -9.02 -0.34 3.92
C ALA A 115 -8.02 -0.88 4.97
N ALA A 116 -7.80 -0.18 6.08
CA ALA A 116 -6.75 -0.47 7.06
C ALA A 116 -6.75 -1.91 7.58
N THR A 117 -7.93 -2.51 7.72
CA THR A 117 -8.07 -3.89 8.21
C THR A 117 -7.55 -4.97 7.25
N HIS A 118 -7.20 -4.60 6.01
CA HIS A 118 -6.76 -5.54 4.98
C HIS A 118 -5.31 -5.33 4.55
N HIS A 119 -4.59 -4.38 5.14
CA HIS A 119 -3.20 -4.06 4.77
C HIS A 119 -2.31 -3.96 6.00
N GLY A 120 -1.11 -4.48 5.92
CA GLY A 120 -0.11 -4.34 6.99
C GLY A 120 0.45 -2.92 7.09
N ARG A 121 0.63 -2.28 5.93
CA ARG A 121 1.08 -0.89 5.82
C ARG A 121 0.29 -0.15 4.75
N ILE A 122 0.04 1.12 5.00
CA ILE A 122 -0.52 2.02 3.98
C ILE A 122 0.42 3.22 3.84
N LEU A 123 0.97 3.39 2.65
CA LEU A 123 1.75 4.56 2.28
C LEU A 123 0.84 5.61 1.65
N VAL A 124 0.84 6.79 2.22
CA VAL A 124 0.04 7.93 1.76
C VAL A 124 0.97 8.93 1.07
N LEU A 125 0.84 9.04 -0.24
CA LEU A 125 1.70 9.89 -1.06
C LEU A 125 0.95 11.11 -1.59
N ASN A 126 1.60 12.26 -1.39
CA ASN A 126 1.25 13.52 -2.02
C ASN A 126 2.52 14.31 -2.35
N GLU A 127 2.37 15.51 -2.87
CA GLU A 127 3.49 16.37 -3.24
C GLU A 127 4.46 16.63 -2.08
N ALA A 128 3.94 16.74 -0.84
CA ALA A 128 4.74 17.07 0.34
C ALA A 128 5.73 15.97 0.75
N CYS A 129 5.51 14.72 0.35
CA CYS A 129 6.37 13.59 0.77
C CYS A 129 6.89 12.73 -0.40
N ALA A 130 6.49 13.02 -1.63
CA ALA A 130 6.83 12.16 -2.78
C ALA A 130 8.35 12.03 -3.03
N LYS A 131 9.12 13.07 -2.74
CA LYS A 131 10.59 13.07 -2.91
C LYS A 131 11.35 12.44 -1.75
N GLU A 132 10.75 12.39 -0.57
CA GLU A 132 11.38 11.96 0.68
C GLU A 132 10.85 10.62 1.19
N SER A 133 9.89 10.05 0.47
CA SER A 133 9.30 8.77 0.83
C SER A 133 10.33 7.64 0.71
N THR A 134 10.42 6.80 1.75
CA THR A 134 11.23 5.57 1.73
C THR A 134 10.65 4.49 0.79
N GLY A 135 9.49 4.75 0.21
CA GLY A 135 8.70 3.76 -0.49
C GLY A 135 8.03 2.76 0.46
N HIS A 136 7.05 2.03 -0.03
CA HIS A 136 6.33 1.10 0.83
C HIS A 136 6.97 -0.29 0.95
N GLY A 137 7.98 -0.57 0.16
CA GLY A 137 8.75 -1.81 0.24
C GLY A 137 9.76 -1.85 1.38
N SER A 138 10.08 -0.73 2.02
CA SER A 138 11.10 -0.64 3.07
C SER A 138 10.48 -0.85 4.45
N PRO A 139 10.76 -1.99 5.14
CA PRO A 139 10.37 -2.16 6.52
C PRO A 139 11.27 -1.27 7.40
N LEU A 140 10.68 -0.28 8.04
CA LEU A 140 11.37 0.54 9.02
C LEU A 140 11.26 -0.09 10.41
N PRO A 141 12.24 0.14 11.31
CA PRO A 141 12.14 -0.26 12.70
C PRO A 141 10.80 0.23 13.31
N LEU A 142 10.18 -0.57 14.14
CA LEU A 142 8.87 -0.33 14.77
C LEU A 142 7.65 -0.43 13.85
N LEU A 143 7.83 -0.57 12.54
CA LEU A 143 6.72 -0.85 11.63
C LEU A 143 6.39 -2.35 11.62
N VAL A 144 5.13 -2.65 11.38
CA VAL A 144 4.69 -4.02 11.15
C VAL A 144 5.27 -4.52 9.83
N HIS A 145 6.04 -5.62 9.89
CA HIS A 145 6.48 -6.36 8.71
C HIS A 145 5.61 -7.60 8.56
N GLY A 146 4.63 -7.52 7.72
CA GLY A 146 3.59 -8.51 7.57
C GLY A 146 2.26 -7.85 7.26
N GLY A 147 1.20 -8.60 7.31
CA GLY A 147 -0.16 -8.10 7.07
C GLY A 147 -1.21 -9.11 7.48
N PRO A 148 -2.49 -8.72 7.38
CA PRO A 148 -3.60 -9.58 7.74
C PRO A 148 -3.83 -10.66 6.68
N GLY A 149 -4.57 -11.69 7.06
CA GLY A 149 -5.04 -12.74 6.15
C GLY A 149 -3.89 -13.44 5.42
N ARG A 150 -4.01 -13.57 4.10
CA ARG A 150 -3.01 -14.26 3.27
C ARG A 150 -1.65 -13.56 3.20
N ALA A 151 -1.56 -12.30 3.55
CA ALA A 151 -0.27 -11.60 3.61
C ALA A 151 0.69 -12.26 4.60
N GLY A 152 0.15 -12.80 5.68
CA GLY A 152 0.92 -13.45 6.72
C GLY A 152 1.81 -12.49 7.47
N GLY A 153 2.43 -13.02 8.49
CA GLY A 153 3.30 -12.30 9.39
C GLY A 153 3.19 -12.89 10.77
N GLY A 154 4.11 -12.56 11.65
CA GLY A 154 4.07 -13.09 12.99
C GLY A 154 4.84 -12.20 13.95
N GLU A 155 4.42 -12.25 15.21
CA GLU A 155 5.12 -11.68 16.33
C GLU A 155 5.29 -12.73 17.41
N GLU A 156 6.29 -12.54 18.26
CA GLU A 156 6.45 -13.31 19.50
C GLU A 156 5.16 -13.26 20.33
N MET A 157 4.61 -14.42 20.61
CA MET A 157 3.33 -14.58 21.28
C MET A 157 3.51 -14.64 22.80
N GLY A 158 3.60 -13.47 23.45
CA GLY A 158 3.73 -13.39 24.89
C GLY A 158 3.25 -12.06 25.48
N GLY A 159 2.59 -12.09 26.63
CA GLY A 159 2.12 -10.91 27.35
C GLY A 159 1.29 -9.96 26.48
N VAL A 160 1.58 -8.66 26.59
CA VAL A 160 0.90 -7.61 25.81
C VAL A 160 1.09 -7.78 24.30
N ARG A 161 2.21 -8.34 23.85
CA ARG A 161 2.43 -8.60 22.41
C ARG A 161 1.47 -9.66 21.89
N GLY A 162 1.23 -10.72 22.64
CA GLY A 162 0.24 -11.74 22.31
C GLY A 162 -1.16 -11.15 22.18
N VAL A 163 -1.57 -10.31 23.14
CA VAL A 163 -2.86 -9.60 23.06
C VAL A 163 -2.93 -8.74 21.80
N LYS A 164 -1.91 -7.95 21.53
CA LYS A 164 -1.85 -7.09 20.32
C LYS A 164 -1.86 -7.87 19.01
N HIS A 165 -1.38 -9.11 19.00
CA HIS A 165 -1.43 -9.97 17.82
C HIS A 165 -2.87 -10.28 17.38
N TYR A 166 -3.79 -10.43 18.32
CA TYR A 166 -5.21 -10.64 18.02
C TYR A 166 -5.96 -9.34 17.67
N MET A 167 -5.30 -8.21 17.78
CA MET A 167 -5.83 -6.90 17.37
C MET A 167 -5.33 -6.55 15.99
N GLN A 168 -6.22 -6.06 15.13
CA GLN A 168 -5.80 -5.57 13.81
C GLN A 168 -4.96 -4.31 13.97
N ARG A 169 -3.75 -4.34 13.43
CA ARG A 169 -2.84 -3.20 13.36
C ARG A 169 -2.49 -2.91 11.91
N VAL A 170 -2.38 -1.64 11.58
CA VAL A 170 -1.87 -1.17 10.30
C VAL A 170 -0.94 0.02 10.54
N ALA A 171 0.19 0.04 9.85
CA ALA A 171 1.07 1.21 9.84
C ALA A 171 0.67 2.13 8.69
N VAL A 172 0.48 3.42 9.00
CA VAL A 172 0.19 4.45 8.00
C VAL A 172 1.38 5.39 7.92
N GLN A 173 1.93 5.55 6.72
CA GLN A 173 3.09 6.40 6.45
C GLN A 173 2.69 7.55 5.54
N GLY A 174 3.16 8.74 5.82
CA GLY A 174 2.87 9.94 5.03
C GLY A 174 3.51 11.19 5.64
N SER A 175 3.28 12.36 5.04
CA SER A 175 3.74 13.61 5.63
C SER A 175 3.02 13.91 6.95
N PRO A 176 3.64 14.62 7.91
CA PRO A 176 3.02 14.91 9.20
C PRO A 176 1.63 15.54 9.09
N SER A 177 1.45 16.51 8.19
CA SER A 177 0.16 17.15 7.96
C SER A 177 -0.91 16.19 7.43
N THR A 178 -0.51 15.23 6.58
CA THR A 178 -1.44 14.23 6.05
C THR A 178 -1.83 13.22 7.12
N ILE A 179 -0.87 12.75 7.91
CA ILE A 179 -1.16 11.82 9.02
C ILE A 179 -2.05 12.49 10.07
N THR A 180 -1.79 13.75 10.41
CA THR A 180 -2.67 14.54 11.29
C THR A 180 -4.11 14.59 10.75
N ALA A 181 -4.28 14.85 9.46
CA ALA A 181 -5.61 14.92 8.84
C ALA A 181 -6.34 13.57 8.81
N ILE A 182 -5.62 12.45 8.67
CA ILE A 182 -6.20 11.11 8.67
C ILE A 182 -6.62 10.68 10.09
N THR A 183 -5.73 10.84 11.05
CA THR A 183 -5.90 10.29 12.41
C THR A 183 -6.63 11.23 13.34
N ASN A 184 -6.68 12.51 13.03
CA ASN A 184 -7.13 13.58 13.92
C ASN A 184 -6.23 13.76 15.16
N ILE A 185 -5.00 13.24 15.09
CA ILE A 185 -3.97 13.36 16.14
C ILE A 185 -2.82 14.15 15.54
N TYR A 186 -2.48 15.29 16.17
CA TYR A 186 -1.40 16.14 15.71
C TYR A 186 -0.07 15.40 15.66
N GLN A 187 0.63 15.53 14.53
CA GLN A 187 1.98 15.04 14.36
C GLN A 187 2.97 16.22 14.41
N PRO A 188 4.10 16.09 15.09
CA PRO A 188 5.14 17.11 15.06
C PRO A 188 5.49 17.51 13.63
N ASN A 189 5.68 18.80 13.39
CA ASN A 189 5.92 19.40 12.06
C ASN A 189 4.73 19.34 11.08
N ALA A 190 3.53 18.96 11.52
CA ALA A 190 2.36 19.15 10.69
C ALA A 190 2.10 20.65 10.47
N ALA A 191 1.73 21.02 9.23
CA ALA A 191 1.30 22.38 8.95
C ALA A 191 0.07 22.72 9.81
N THR A 192 0.12 23.83 10.54
CA THR A 192 -1.03 24.37 11.24
C THR A 192 -2.02 24.90 10.19
N GLN A 193 -3.22 24.34 10.15
CA GLN A 193 -4.31 24.97 9.41
C GLN A 193 -4.92 26.05 10.31
N GLU A 194 -5.12 27.25 9.79
CA GLU A 194 -5.76 28.34 10.52
C GLU A 194 -7.15 27.97 11.07
N ASP A 195 -7.82 26.96 10.46
CA ASP A 195 -9.12 26.43 10.89
C ASP A 195 -9.08 25.08 11.64
N SER A 196 -7.92 24.49 11.91
CA SER A 196 -7.89 23.26 12.66
C SER A 196 -8.27 23.53 14.11
N LYS A 197 -9.28 22.83 14.64
CA LYS A 197 -9.60 22.82 16.08
C LYS A 197 -8.54 22.04 16.88
N HIS A 198 -7.28 22.42 16.72
CA HIS A 198 -6.20 21.79 17.46
C HIS A 198 -6.29 22.20 18.93
N PRO A 199 -6.21 21.30 19.91
CA PRO A 199 -6.28 21.65 21.33
C PRO A 199 -5.16 22.59 21.76
N PHE A 200 -4.03 22.62 21.04
CA PHE A 200 -2.88 23.52 21.29
C PHE A 200 -2.78 24.63 20.24
N ARG A 201 -3.87 25.34 19.99
CA ARG A 201 -3.91 26.47 19.04
C ARG A 201 -3.19 27.71 19.49
N LYS A 202 -3.00 27.85 20.79
CA LYS A 202 -2.37 29.02 21.39
C LYS A 202 -0.92 28.73 21.69
N TYR A 203 -0.05 29.57 21.21
CA TYR A 203 1.32 29.66 21.73
C TYR A 203 1.26 30.18 23.16
N PHE A 204 2.34 29.96 23.93
CA PHE A 204 2.40 30.38 25.32
C PHE A 204 2.09 31.91 25.49
N GLU A 205 2.54 32.70 24.52
CA GLU A 205 2.32 34.14 24.46
C GLU A 205 0.85 34.56 24.18
N GLU A 206 0.06 33.61 23.70
CA GLU A 206 -1.35 33.82 23.38
C GLU A 206 -2.30 33.31 24.47
N LEU A 207 -1.75 32.71 25.55
CA LEU A 207 -2.53 32.23 26.67
C LEU A 207 -2.94 33.37 27.57
N ALA A 208 -4.22 33.49 27.86
CA ALA A 208 -4.76 34.46 28.82
C ALA A 208 -5.06 33.75 30.15
N ILE A 209 -5.05 34.56 31.23
CA ILE A 209 -5.47 34.04 32.55
C ILE A 209 -6.93 33.58 32.47
N GLY A 210 -7.16 32.32 32.78
CA GLY A 210 -8.50 31.70 32.72
C GLY A 210 -8.69 30.74 31.52
N ASP A 211 -7.72 30.66 30.60
CA ASP A 211 -7.77 29.62 29.55
C ASP A 211 -7.62 28.22 30.14
N THR A 212 -8.48 27.32 29.74
CA THR A 212 -8.47 25.94 30.16
C THR A 212 -7.94 25.08 29.01
N LEU A 213 -6.82 24.38 29.23
CA LEU A 213 -6.30 23.37 28.31
C LEU A 213 -6.84 22.00 28.73
N HIS A 214 -7.66 21.40 27.88
CA HIS A 214 -8.08 20.03 28.06
C HIS A 214 -7.06 19.11 27.37
N THR A 215 -6.29 18.36 28.16
CA THR A 215 -5.47 17.25 27.70
C THR A 215 -6.31 15.97 27.72
N HIS A 216 -6.43 15.30 26.60
CA HIS A 216 -7.04 13.98 26.51
C HIS A 216 -5.97 12.89 26.48
#